data_25dd37bc28953141219ef06f1dffa47d
#
_entry.id   25dd37bc28953141219ef06f1dffa47d
#
_cell.length_a   1.000
_cell.length_b   1.000
_cell.length_c   1.000
_cell.angle_alpha   90.00
_cell.angle_beta   90.00
_cell.angle_gamma   90.00
#
_symmetry.space_group_name_H-M   'P 1'
#
loop_
_entity.id
_entity.type
_entity.pdbx_description
1 polymer ?
#
loop_
_entity_poly.entity_id
_entity_poly.type
_entity_poly.pdbx_seq_one_letter_code
_entity_poly.pdbx_strand_id
1 'polypeptide(L)'
;MVDYNKNQNDLYSSDMYESDIADSAVFNEDDSGDYKKGYKLYNFRRPDKFSKDHLRALQDLHREFSRQISLILTAYLRMRIEIEVVSTDQLTYDEFIRSMPSPMTIGIFELNPLPGQILLGVSFEVLSCIVDRMLGGLGLSEYKQRELTDIEEALSKKVIERIVKALEGAWSNIVPVQGNVVGLDNNYQMVQVASTGEIVALITFEVQIAGKYFGLISLCFPYPVLETVLGNLSTQHIFQTKGIIATTEERQKMIDKLNTSKVDLSVLFGSTDISLEEFLDLKEGDIIKL
;
A
#
# COMPACT_ATOMS: atom_id res chain seq x y z
N MET A 1 29.44 9.18 68.47
CA MET A 1 29.28 10.28 69.45
C MET A 1 28.48 11.35 68.76
N VAL A 2 27.22 11.42 69.19
CA VAL A 2 26.30 12.59 69.23
C VAL A 2 25.86 13.14 67.85
N ASP A 3 24.72 12.83 67.34
CA ASP A 3 23.31 13.19 67.62
C ASP A 3 23.03 14.73 67.56
N TYR A 4 21.96 15.00 66.83
CA TYR A 4 20.86 15.96 66.97
C TYR A 4 20.54 16.66 65.62
N ASN A 5 19.48 16.35 64.95
CA ASN A 5 18.03 16.44 65.15
C ASN A 5 17.52 17.91 65.12
N LYS A 6 16.49 18.10 64.34
CA LYS A 6 15.36 18.99 64.46
C LYS A 6 15.25 20.25 63.57
N ASN A 7 14.25 20.14 62.69
CA ASN A 7 13.06 21.01 62.55
C ASN A 7 13.24 22.51 62.28
N GLN A 8 12.62 22.94 61.25
CA GLN A 8 11.32 23.69 61.19
C GLN A 8 11.19 24.30 59.78
N ASN A 9 10.15 23.91 59.10
CA ASN A 9 8.90 24.64 58.86
C ASN A 9 9.07 26.17 58.60
N ASP A 10 8.71 26.59 57.49
CA ASP A 10 7.50 27.34 57.14
C ASP A 10 7.73 28.36 56.00
N LEU A 11 6.71 28.36 55.15
CA LEU A 11 6.14 29.49 54.43
C LEU A 11 6.91 30.08 53.22
N TYR A 12 6.37 29.87 52.07
CA TYR A 12 5.57 30.75 51.24
C TYR A 12 5.25 30.03 49.93
N SER A 13 4.05 29.67 49.79
CA SER A 13 2.93 30.15 48.93
C SER A 13 3.31 30.31 47.45
N SER A 14 2.61 29.47 46.74
CA SER A 14 1.64 29.77 45.69
C SER A 14 2.16 30.29 44.36
N ASP A 15 1.69 29.60 43.42
CA ASP A 15 1.18 30.02 42.12
C ASP A 15 2.08 29.92 40.91
N MET A 16 1.43 29.22 39.99
CA MET A 16 1.66 29.22 38.54
C MET A 16 2.81 28.38 38.01
N TYR A 17 2.51 27.19 37.61
CA TYR A 17 2.31 26.79 36.19
C TYR A 17 1.77 25.36 36.15
N GLU A 18 0.43 25.27 36.13
CA GLU A 18 -0.23 24.17 35.43
C GLU A 18 -0.03 24.37 33.94
N SER A 19 0.70 23.48 33.32
CA SER A 19 0.52 23.21 31.91
C SER A 19 0.98 21.78 31.58
N ASP A 20 0.01 20.94 31.36
CA ASP A 20 -0.02 19.94 30.31
C ASP A 20 0.98 18.78 30.38
N ILE A 21 0.73 17.89 31.32
CA ILE A 21 1.00 16.49 31.15
C ILE A 21 -0.35 15.74 31.19
N ALA A 22 -0.94 15.59 30.05
CA ALA A 22 -2.02 14.64 29.73
C ALA A 22 -1.72 14.21 28.30
N ASP A 23 -1.67 13.03 27.91
CA ASP A 23 -2.28 11.77 28.17
C ASP A 23 -1.58 10.76 27.25
N SER A 24 -0.77 9.91 27.77
CA SER A 24 -0.48 8.64 27.14
C SER A 24 -1.53 7.64 27.62
N ALA A 25 -2.71 7.69 27.04
CA ALA A 25 -3.71 6.66 27.24
C ALA A 25 -3.36 5.43 26.38
N VAL A 26 -2.76 4.46 27.02
CA VAL A 26 -2.73 3.07 26.60
C VAL A 26 -4.17 2.55 26.62
N PHE A 27 -4.78 2.33 25.46
CA PHE A 27 -6.03 1.59 25.38
C PHE A 27 -5.70 0.10 25.29
N ASN A 28 -5.94 -0.59 26.39
CA ASN A 28 -6.08 -2.05 26.43
C ASN A 28 -7.42 -2.40 25.74
N GLU A 29 -7.34 -3.28 24.75
CA GLU A 29 -8.47 -4.03 24.24
C GLU A 29 -8.88 -5.05 25.31
N ASP A 30 -10.01 -4.84 25.95
CA ASP A 30 -10.75 -5.89 26.62
C ASP A 30 -12.19 -5.89 26.13
N ASP A 31 -12.52 -7.04 25.56
CA ASP A 31 -13.78 -7.51 25.02
C ASP A 31 -14.83 -7.63 26.13
N SER A 32 -15.91 -6.86 26.02
CA SER A 32 -17.22 -7.28 26.57
C SER A 32 -18.35 -6.50 25.88
N GLY A 33 -19.22 -7.26 25.25
CA GLY A 33 -20.26 -6.81 24.37
C GLY A 33 -21.23 -5.79 24.98
N ASP A 34 -21.45 -4.74 24.23
CA ASP A 34 -22.71 -4.00 24.23
C ASP A 34 -22.88 -3.35 22.84
N TYR A 35 -23.99 -3.67 22.16
CA TYR A 35 -24.32 -3.16 20.82
C TYR A 35 -24.67 -1.67 20.89
N LYS A 36 -23.67 -0.81 20.99
CA LYS A 36 -23.80 0.62 20.69
C LYS A 36 -23.37 0.83 19.23
N LYS A 37 -24.27 1.40 18.42
CA LYS A 37 -23.98 1.88 17.06
C LYS A 37 -22.64 2.61 17.07
N GLY A 38 -21.57 1.91 16.66
CA GLY A 38 -20.22 2.43 16.68
C GLY A 38 -20.05 3.49 15.61
N TYR A 39 -20.02 4.73 16.01
CA TYR A 39 -19.46 5.81 15.19
C TYR A 39 -17.96 5.57 15.12
N LYS A 40 -17.44 5.31 13.92
CA LYS A 40 -15.99 5.27 13.71
C LYS A 40 -15.47 6.70 13.91
N LEU A 41 -14.67 6.92 14.94
CA LEU A 41 -13.99 8.19 15.13
C LEU A 41 -13.11 8.48 13.92
N TYR A 42 -13.48 9.50 13.15
CA TYR A 42 -12.69 9.92 11.99
C TYR A 42 -11.55 10.82 12.47
N ASN A 43 -10.33 10.38 12.25
CA ASN A 43 -9.15 11.16 12.60
C ASN A 43 -8.87 12.20 11.50
N PHE A 44 -9.29 13.44 11.73
CA PHE A 44 -9.07 14.54 10.78
C PHE A 44 -7.59 14.91 10.57
N ARG A 45 -6.70 14.49 11.49
CA ARG A 45 -5.24 14.68 11.32
C ARG A 45 -4.63 13.66 10.38
N ARG A 46 -5.32 12.54 10.15
CA ARG A 46 -4.92 11.45 9.25
C ARG A 46 -6.12 11.08 8.36
N PRO A 47 -6.40 11.85 7.30
CA PRO A 47 -7.47 11.48 6.39
C PRO A 47 -7.08 10.20 5.64
N ASP A 48 -7.95 9.19 5.66
CA ASP A 48 -7.79 7.99 4.83
C ASP A 48 -7.98 8.41 3.36
N LYS A 49 -6.89 8.62 2.62
CA LYS A 49 -6.94 8.92 1.17
C LYS A 49 -7.13 7.66 0.33
N PHE A 50 -6.60 6.52 0.79
CA PHE A 50 -6.80 5.24 0.14
C PHE A 50 -7.93 4.47 0.81
N SER A 51 -8.87 3.97 0.02
CA SER A 51 -9.89 3.03 0.52
C SER A 51 -9.25 1.67 0.83
N LYS A 52 -9.91 0.87 1.65
CA LYS A 52 -9.47 -0.52 1.92
C LYS A 52 -9.38 -1.34 0.63
N ASP A 53 -10.25 -1.06 -0.34
CA ASP A 53 -10.24 -1.76 -1.63
C ASP A 53 -9.04 -1.35 -2.49
N HIS A 54 -8.63 -0.06 -2.45
CA HIS A 54 -7.41 0.38 -3.11
C HIS A 54 -6.17 -0.28 -2.52
N LEU A 55 -6.06 -0.36 -1.18
CA LEU A 55 -4.93 -1.02 -0.52
C LEU A 55 -4.88 -2.53 -0.83
N ARG A 56 -6.04 -3.21 -0.86
CA ARG A 56 -6.11 -4.62 -1.29
C ARG A 56 -5.68 -4.81 -2.72
N ALA A 57 -6.15 -3.94 -3.62
CA ALA A 57 -5.78 -3.99 -5.03
C ALA A 57 -4.27 -3.78 -5.23
N LEU A 58 -3.68 -2.83 -4.50
CA LEU A 58 -2.23 -2.63 -4.46
C LEU A 58 -1.51 -3.87 -3.92
N GLN A 59 -2.01 -4.48 -2.85
CA GLN A 59 -1.44 -5.69 -2.28
C GLN A 59 -1.43 -6.85 -3.29
N ASP A 60 -2.54 -7.08 -3.97
CA ASP A 60 -2.67 -8.18 -4.95
C ASP A 60 -1.78 -7.95 -6.18
N LEU A 61 -1.68 -6.70 -6.66
CA LEU A 61 -0.76 -6.31 -7.70
C LEU A 61 0.70 -6.61 -7.31
N HIS A 62 1.09 -6.19 -6.12
CA HIS A 62 2.46 -6.34 -5.65
C HIS A 62 2.79 -7.78 -5.21
N ARG A 63 1.81 -8.63 -4.91
CA ARG A 63 2.01 -10.08 -4.78
C ARG A 63 2.40 -10.72 -6.11
N GLU A 64 1.81 -10.29 -7.22
CA GLU A 64 2.21 -10.78 -8.53
C GLU A 64 3.59 -10.27 -8.91
N PHE A 65 3.86 -8.99 -8.65
CA PHE A 65 5.20 -8.42 -8.81
C PHE A 65 6.25 -9.18 -7.98
N SER A 66 5.98 -9.49 -6.72
CA SER A 66 6.93 -10.19 -5.84
C SER A 66 7.31 -11.58 -6.36
N ARG A 67 6.35 -12.31 -6.95
CA ARG A 67 6.62 -13.59 -7.62
C ARG A 67 7.53 -13.44 -8.84
N GLN A 68 7.23 -12.44 -9.67
CA GLN A 68 8.02 -12.18 -10.89
C GLN A 68 9.44 -11.76 -10.55
N ILE A 69 9.63 -10.85 -9.61
CA ILE A 69 10.97 -10.39 -9.23
C ILE A 69 11.77 -11.48 -8.50
N SER A 70 11.12 -12.34 -7.71
CA SER A 70 11.77 -13.51 -7.11
C SER A 70 12.36 -14.44 -8.16
N LEU A 71 11.62 -14.73 -9.23
CA LEU A 71 12.10 -15.55 -10.35
C LEU A 71 13.25 -14.88 -11.10
N ILE A 72 13.11 -13.58 -11.40
CA ILE A 72 14.11 -12.80 -12.12
C ILE A 72 15.43 -12.75 -11.34
N LEU A 73 15.37 -12.44 -10.03
CA LEU A 73 16.55 -12.35 -9.18
C LEU A 73 17.16 -13.75 -8.94
N THR A 74 16.35 -14.79 -8.75
CA THR A 74 16.81 -16.17 -8.62
C THR A 74 17.60 -16.61 -9.85
N ALA A 75 17.10 -16.34 -11.05
CA ALA A 75 17.78 -16.66 -12.30
C ALA A 75 19.05 -15.83 -12.48
N TYR A 76 19.00 -14.54 -12.16
CA TYR A 76 20.12 -13.61 -12.34
C TYR A 76 21.28 -13.90 -11.40
N LEU A 77 20.98 -14.18 -10.12
CA LEU A 77 21.98 -14.40 -9.09
C LEU A 77 22.35 -15.88 -8.91
N ARG A 78 21.61 -16.78 -9.57
CA ARG A 78 21.76 -18.25 -9.46
C ARG A 78 21.72 -18.72 -8.01
N MET A 79 20.79 -18.14 -7.23
CA MET A 79 20.51 -18.52 -5.85
C MET A 79 19.03 -18.31 -5.56
N ARG A 80 18.46 -19.15 -4.70
CA ARG A 80 17.02 -19.06 -4.34
C ARG A 80 16.75 -17.78 -3.56
N ILE A 81 15.92 -16.92 -4.13
CA ILE A 81 15.44 -15.69 -3.54
C ILE A 81 13.92 -15.74 -3.55
N GLU A 82 13.33 -15.56 -2.39
CA GLU A 82 11.89 -15.47 -2.20
C GLU A 82 11.57 -14.08 -1.65
N ILE A 83 10.60 -13.43 -2.30
CA ILE A 83 10.15 -12.09 -1.91
C ILE A 83 8.64 -12.18 -1.75
N GLU A 84 8.14 -11.82 -0.58
CA GLU A 84 6.72 -11.89 -0.25
C GLU A 84 6.23 -10.56 0.32
N VAL A 85 5.00 -10.17 -0.04
CA VAL A 85 4.36 -8.97 0.53
C VAL A 85 3.95 -9.26 1.96
N VAL A 86 4.48 -8.51 2.90
CA VAL A 86 4.13 -8.59 4.34
C VAL A 86 2.98 -7.67 4.66
N SER A 87 3.07 -6.41 4.24
CA SER A 87 2.04 -5.42 4.54
C SER A 87 1.83 -4.43 3.39
N THR A 88 0.65 -3.82 3.39
CA THR A 88 0.30 -2.69 2.51
C THR A 88 -0.50 -1.71 3.34
N ASP A 89 0.12 -0.60 3.69
CA ASP A 89 -0.37 0.37 4.65
C ASP A 89 -0.42 1.76 4.05
N GLN A 90 -1.25 2.64 4.62
CA GLN A 90 -1.18 4.06 4.36
C GLN A 90 -0.71 4.80 5.61
N LEU A 91 0.23 5.71 5.42
CA LEU A 91 0.79 6.54 6.48
C LEU A 91 1.21 7.89 5.92
N THR A 92 1.62 8.81 6.78
CA THR A 92 2.21 10.07 6.34
C THR A 92 3.66 9.85 5.89
N TYR A 93 4.14 10.70 4.99
CA TYR A 93 5.53 10.62 4.53
C TYR A 93 6.53 10.74 5.68
N ASP A 94 6.25 11.58 6.68
CA ASP A 94 7.08 11.70 7.88
C ASP A 94 7.12 10.40 8.70
N GLU A 95 5.97 9.73 8.88
CA GLU A 95 5.92 8.42 9.54
C GLU A 95 6.67 7.35 8.75
N PHE A 96 6.56 7.36 7.41
CA PHE A 96 7.32 6.49 6.55
C PHE A 96 8.83 6.68 6.79
N ILE A 97 9.32 7.91 6.72
CA ILE A 97 10.74 8.21 6.94
C ILE A 97 11.20 7.74 8.33
N ARG A 98 10.40 7.94 9.38
CA ARG A 98 10.73 7.50 10.75
C ARG A 98 10.66 5.98 10.94
N SER A 99 9.87 5.28 10.14
CA SER A 99 9.70 3.83 10.22
C SER A 99 10.79 3.04 9.51
N MET A 100 11.61 3.72 8.69
CA MET A 100 12.62 3.06 7.89
C MET A 100 13.77 2.52 8.77
N PRO A 101 14.10 1.22 8.63
CA PRO A 101 15.28 0.68 9.29
C PRO A 101 16.55 1.32 8.72
N SER A 102 17.54 1.57 9.57
CA SER A 102 18.86 2.07 9.15
C SER A 102 19.91 0.99 9.38
N PRO A 103 20.81 0.76 8.44
CA PRO A 103 20.97 1.42 7.14
C PRO A 103 20.10 0.82 6.04
N MET A 104 19.67 1.66 5.12
CA MET A 104 18.90 1.27 3.94
C MET A 104 19.35 2.10 2.74
N THR A 105 19.41 1.49 1.58
CA THR A 105 19.64 2.18 0.31
C THR A 105 18.32 2.47 -0.36
N ILE A 106 18.13 3.71 -0.78
CA ILE A 106 16.90 4.17 -1.44
C ILE A 106 17.17 4.44 -2.90
N GLY A 107 16.42 3.77 -3.76
CA GLY A 107 16.32 4.11 -5.17
C GLY A 107 15.16 5.08 -5.37
N ILE A 108 15.43 6.19 -6.05
CA ILE A 108 14.44 7.16 -6.47
C ILE A 108 14.13 6.90 -7.93
N PHE A 109 12.87 6.68 -8.27
CA PHE A 109 12.47 6.39 -9.65
C PHE A 109 11.10 6.99 -10.00
N GLU A 110 10.83 7.07 -11.28
CA GLU A 110 9.60 7.56 -11.87
C GLU A 110 8.95 6.46 -12.71
N LEU A 111 7.62 6.43 -12.75
CA LEU A 111 6.83 5.55 -13.62
C LEU A 111 6.03 6.38 -14.61
N ASN A 112 6.61 6.75 -15.75
CA ASN A 112 5.93 7.54 -16.75
C ASN A 112 4.77 6.73 -17.39
N PRO A 113 3.54 7.29 -17.54
CA PRO A 113 3.14 8.70 -17.42
C PRO A 113 2.64 9.13 -16.03
N LEU A 114 2.84 8.35 -14.97
CA LEU A 114 2.40 8.75 -13.63
C LEU A 114 3.21 9.95 -13.14
N PRO A 115 2.58 10.94 -12.49
CA PRO A 115 3.27 12.12 -12.01
C PRO A 115 4.05 11.83 -10.73
N GLY A 116 5.24 12.42 -10.57
CA GLY A 116 6.01 12.37 -9.33
C GLY A 116 6.97 11.20 -9.22
N GLN A 117 7.64 11.13 -8.07
CA GLN A 117 8.70 10.17 -7.78
C GLN A 117 8.24 9.14 -6.74
N ILE A 118 8.78 7.94 -6.85
CA ILE A 118 8.49 6.79 -6.01
C ILE A 118 9.80 6.35 -5.38
N LEU A 119 9.73 5.85 -4.14
CA LEU A 119 10.90 5.37 -3.43
C LEU A 119 10.88 3.83 -3.35
N LEU A 120 12.04 3.24 -3.63
CA LEU A 120 12.34 1.84 -3.40
C LEU A 120 13.43 1.74 -2.35
N GLY A 121 13.06 1.40 -1.13
CA GLY A 121 14.02 1.11 -0.06
C GLY A 121 14.45 -0.35 -0.09
N VAL A 122 15.75 -0.61 0.00
CA VAL A 122 16.32 -1.96 0.10
C VAL A 122 17.24 -2.00 1.30
N SER A 123 17.02 -2.95 2.22
CA SER A 123 17.88 -3.10 3.39
C SER A 123 19.31 -3.43 2.98
N PHE A 124 20.26 -2.93 3.77
CA PHE A 124 21.70 -3.06 3.48
C PHE A 124 22.12 -4.52 3.30
N GLU A 125 21.59 -5.43 4.11
CA GLU A 125 21.90 -6.86 4.09
C GLU A 125 21.47 -7.49 2.77
N VAL A 126 20.27 -7.19 2.30
CA VAL A 126 19.75 -7.68 1.01
C VAL A 126 20.59 -7.16 -0.12
N LEU A 127 20.88 -5.87 -0.15
CA LEU A 127 21.64 -5.26 -1.22
C LEU A 127 23.08 -5.76 -1.26
N SER A 128 23.74 -5.84 -0.09
CA SER A 128 25.12 -6.36 0.01
C SER A 128 25.22 -7.82 -0.42
N CYS A 129 24.25 -8.65 -0.06
CA CYS A 129 24.17 -10.03 -0.51
C CYS A 129 24.07 -10.12 -2.04
N ILE A 130 23.21 -9.31 -2.65
CA ILE A 130 23.02 -9.28 -4.10
C ILE A 130 24.30 -8.81 -4.80
N VAL A 131 24.92 -7.74 -4.31
CA VAL A 131 26.16 -7.18 -4.86
C VAL A 131 27.32 -8.17 -4.73
N ASP A 132 27.50 -8.79 -3.54
CA ASP A 132 28.51 -9.85 -3.33
C ASP A 132 28.34 -10.97 -4.33
N ARG A 133 27.11 -11.41 -4.55
CA ARG A 133 26.81 -12.47 -5.52
C ARG A 133 27.12 -12.05 -6.96
N MET A 134 26.88 -10.79 -7.31
CA MET A 134 27.22 -10.25 -8.64
C MET A 134 28.75 -10.18 -8.85
N LEU A 135 29.50 -9.96 -7.77
CA LEU A 135 30.97 -9.98 -7.79
C LEU A 135 31.57 -11.39 -7.75
N GLY A 136 30.75 -12.44 -7.67
CA GLY A 136 31.18 -13.83 -7.66
C GLY A 136 31.33 -14.44 -6.26
N GLY A 137 30.92 -13.74 -5.21
CA GLY A 137 30.87 -14.26 -3.85
C GLY A 137 29.73 -15.24 -3.62
N LEU A 138 29.64 -15.78 -2.40
CA LEU A 138 28.61 -16.75 -2.03
C LEU A 138 27.27 -16.10 -1.66
N GLY A 139 27.24 -14.80 -1.35
CA GLY A 139 26.03 -14.07 -0.96
C GLY A 139 25.47 -14.48 0.39
N LEU A 140 26.26 -15.08 1.27
CA LEU A 140 25.81 -15.63 2.56
C LEU A 140 26.66 -15.15 3.74
N SER A 141 27.53 -14.15 3.50
CA SER A 141 28.41 -13.59 4.53
C SER A 141 27.66 -12.63 5.44
N GLU A 142 28.12 -12.47 6.67
CA GLU A 142 27.72 -11.37 7.52
C GLU A 142 28.34 -10.08 7.00
N TYR A 143 27.51 -9.14 6.55
CA TYR A 143 27.97 -7.87 6.04
C TYR A 143 28.05 -6.83 7.16
N LYS A 144 29.24 -6.25 7.36
CA LYS A 144 29.38 -5.10 8.28
C LYS A 144 28.78 -3.86 7.63
N GLN A 145 27.93 -3.20 8.36
CA GLN A 145 27.30 -1.96 7.94
C GLN A 145 28.37 -0.90 7.66
N ARG A 146 28.41 -0.39 6.44
CA ARG A 146 29.28 0.67 5.96
C ARG A 146 28.69 1.35 4.74
N GLU A 147 29.23 2.46 4.36
CA GLU A 147 28.88 3.09 3.09
C GLU A 147 29.28 2.19 1.92
N LEU A 148 28.49 2.24 0.85
CA LEU A 148 28.78 1.53 -0.39
C LEU A 148 29.97 2.18 -1.09
N THR A 149 30.81 1.39 -1.67
CA THR A 149 31.86 1.88 -2.60
C THR A 149 31.24 2.25 -3.94
N ASP A 150 31.92 3.06 -4.75
CA ASP A 150 31.45 3.48 -6.09
C ASP A 150 31.06 2.29 -6.98
N ILE A 151 31.80 1.18 -6.88
CA ILE A 151 31.51 -0.05 -7.63
C ILE A 151 30.21 -0.70 -7.11
N GLU A 152 30.06 -0.80 -5.80
CA GLU A 152 28.86 -1.36 -5.17
C GLU A 152 27.63 -0.50 -5.46
N GLU A 153 27.77 0.82 -5.46
CA GLU A 153 26.72 1.74 -5.84
C GLU A 153 26.29 1.54 -7.30
N ALA A 154 27.24 1.46 -8.22
CA ALA A 154 26.97 1.21 -9.64
C ALA A 154 26.27 -0.15 -9.87
N LEU A 155 26.64 -1.19 -9.09
CA LEU A 155 25.98 -2.49 -9.15
C LEU A 155 24.58 -2.43 -8.52
N SER A 156 24.44 -1.75 -7.41
CA SER A 156 23.14 -1.50 -6.74
C SER A 156 22.15 -0.81 -7.66
N LYS A 157 22.61 0.20 -8.40
CA LYS A 157 21.80 0.87 -9.41
C LYS A 157 21.26 -0.10 -10.46
N LYS A 158 22.09 -1.01 -10.98
CA LYS A 158 21.65 -2.03 -11.94
C LYS A 158 20.62 -2.99 -11.35
N VAL A 159 20.72 -3.33 -10.07
CA VAL A 159 19.73 -4.15 -9.36
C VAL A 159 18.40 -3.41 -9.26
N ILE A 160 18.43 -2.14 -8.84
CA ILE A 160 17.24 -1.29 -8.72
C ILE A 160 16.60 -1.09 -10.10
N GLU A 161 17.35 -0.80 -11.14
CA GLU A 161 16.83 -0.71 -12.52
C GLU A 161 16.12 -2.00 -12.95
N ARG A 162 16.63 -3.17 -12.55
CA ARG A 162 16.00 -4.46 -12.83
C ARG A 162 14.70 -4.66 -12.05
N ILE A 163 14.66 -4.23 -10.78
CA ILE A 163 13.46 -4.26 -9.97
C ILE A 163 12.39 -3.35 -10.56
N VAL A 164 12.75 -2.11 -10.93
CA VAL A 164 11.86 -1.14 -11.57
C VAL A 164 11.34 -1.67 -12.90
N LYS A 165 12.18 -2.33 -13.69
CA LYS A 165 11.76 -2.97 -14.95
C LYS A 165 10.76 -4.11 -14.76
N ALA A 166 10.90 -4.89 -13.69
CA ALA A 166 9.92 -5.92 -13.35
C ALA A 166 8.60 -5.28 -12.89
N LEU A 167 8.67 -4.14 -12.20
CA LEU A 167 7.50 -3.39 -11.74
C LEU A 167 6.66 -2.89 -12.93
N GLU A 168 7.30 -2.43 -14.03
CA GLU A 168 6.59 -2.06 -15.26
C GLU A 168 5.68 -3.19 -15.76
N GLY A 169 6.19 -4.43 -15.75
CA GLY A 169 5.44 -5.61 -16.17
C GLY A 169 4.20 -5.84 -15.30
N ALA A 170 4.33 -5.69 -13.99
CA ALA A 170 3.20 -5.85 -13.07
C ALA A 170 2.14 -4.76 -13.24
N TRP A 171 2.55 -3.52 -13.48
CA TRP A 171 1.67 -2.38 -13.69
C TRP A 171 1.03 -2.30 -15.06
N SER A 172 1.56 -3.01 -16.07
CA SER A 172 1.08 -2.99 -17.46
C SER A 172 -0.41 -3.34 -17.60
N ASN A 173 -0.96 -4.12 -16.67
CA ASN A 173 -2.38 -4.50 -16.65
C ASN A 173 -3.31 -3.37 -16.16
N ILE A 174 -2.76 -2.35 -15.49
CA ILE A 174 -3.53 -1.20 -14.96
C ILE A 174 -3.34 -0.01 -15.87
N VAL A 175 -2.08 0.32 -16.11
CA VAL A 175 -1.64 1.40 -17.00
C VAL A 175 -0.25 1.03 -17.54
N PRO A 176 -0.02 1.20 -18.86
CA PRO A 176 1.31 1.00 -19.41
C PRO A 176 2.26 2.08 -18.85
N VAL A 177 3.25 1.65 -18.11
CA VAL A 177 4.26 2.53 -17.48
C VAL A 177 5.65 2.20 -17.97
N GLN A 178 6.52 3.22 -17.95
CA GLN A 178 7.96 3.09 -18.17
C GLN A 178 8.70 3.64 -16.96
N GLY A 179 9.51 2.80 -16.34
CA GLY A 179 10.29 3.14 -15.18
C GLY A 179 11.62 3.79 -15.54
N ASN A 180 11.94 4.87 -14.86
CA ASN A 180 13.23 5.54 -14.99
C ASN A 180 13.83 5.78 -13.60
N VAL A 181 15.01 5.21 -13.34
CA VAL A 181 15.73 5.42 -12.07
C VAL A 181 16.45 6.76 -12.13
N VAL A 182 16.03 7.66 -11.25
CA VAL A 182 16.58 9.03 -11.16
C VAL A 182 17.89 9.02 -10.38
N GLY A 183 17.96 8.30 -9.26
CA GLY A 183 19.15 8.27 -8.41
C GLY A 183 19.06 7.23 -7.30
N LEU A 184 20.19 7.11 -6.59
CA LEU A 184 20.28 6.36 -5.33
C LEU A 184 20.72 7.30 -4.22
N ASP A 185 20.24 7.04 -3.02
CA ASP A 185 20.69 7.71 -1.81
C ASP A 185 20.74 6.70 -0.65
N ASN A 186 21.71 6.85 0.23
CA ASN A 186 21.85 6.04 1.43
C ASN A 186 21.33 6.77 2.68
N ASN A 187 20.96 8.04 2.52
CA ASN A 187 20.40 8.86 3.58
C ASN A 187 18.95 9.23 3.28
N TYR A 188 18.02 8.40 3.79
CA TYR A 188 16.58 8.60 3.62
C TYR A 188 16.06 9.95 4.17
N GLN A 189 16.78 10.57 5.11
CA GLN A 189 16.40 11.89 5.66
C GLN A 189 16.63 13.03 4.67
N MET A 190 17.52 12.84 3.71
CA MET A 190 17.81 13.82 2.65
C MET A 190 16.89 13.70 1.46
N VAL A 191 16.21 12.55 1.31
CA VAL A 191 15.31 12.30 0.19
C VAL A 191 13.95 12.89 0.48
N GLN A 192 13.53 13.87 -0.31
CA GLN A 192 12.23 14.52 -0.18
C GLN A 192 11.46 14.44 -1.50
N VAL A 193 10.61 13.42 -1.65
CA VAL A 193 9.74 13.21 -2.81
C VAL A 193 8.30 13.66 -2.56
N ALA A 194 7.95 13.90 -1.31
CA ALA A 194 6.62 14.34 -0.89
C ALA A 194 6.71 15.29 0.31
N SER A 195 5.64 16.02 0.59
CA SER A 195 5.54 16.83 1.82
C SER A 195 5.44 15.93 3.05
N THR A 196 5.91 16.39 4.20
CA THR A 196 5.90 15.62 5.46
C THR A 196 4.51 15.09 5.85
N GLY A 197 3.46 15.88 5.61
CA GLY A 197 2.05 15.51 5.86
C GLY A 197 1.37 14.76 4.70
N GLU A 198 2.05 14.52 3.58
CA GLU A 198 1.50 13.81 2.43
C GLU A 198 1.23 12.35 2.78
N ILE A 199 0.08 11.84 2.37
CA ILE A 199 -0.24 10.43 2.56
C ILE A 199 0.46 9.60 1.49
N VAL A 200 1.10 8.53 1.91
CA VAL A 200 1.77 7.57 1.03
C VAL A 200 1.20 6.18 1.23
N ALA A 201 1.20 5.38 0.18
CA ALA A 201 0.99 3.94 0.26
C ALA A 201 2.35 3.25 0.40
N LEU A 202 2.54 2.51 1.48
CA LEU A 202 3.75 1.75 1.76
C LEU A 202 3.46 0.26 1.54
N ILE A 203 4.24 -0.36 0.67
CA ILE A 203 4.21 -1.80 0.44
C ILE A 203 5.54 -2.36 0.95
N THR A 204 5.47 -3.26 1.92
CA THR A 204 6.64 -3.88 2.52
C THR A 204 6.74 -5.34 2.09
N PHE A 205 7.93 -5.72 1.66
CA PHE A 205 8.26 -7.08 1.26
C PHE A 205 9.33 -7.65 2.19
N GLU A 206 9.14 -8.89 2.58
CA GLU A 206 10.18 -9.70 3.21
C GLU A 206 11.00 -10.41 2.14
N VAL A 207 12.31 -10.41 2.32
CA VAL A 207 13.25 -11.10 1.43
C VAL A 207 13.88 -12.27 2.18
N GLN A 208 13.73 -13.46 1.62
CA GLN A 208 14.39 -14.68 2.07
C GLN A 208 15.40 -15.12 1.02
N ILE A 209 16.61 -15.40 1.46
CA ILE A 209 17.71 -15.87 0.62
C ILE A 209 18.18 -17.22 1.12
N ALA A 210 18.21 -18.22 0.24
CA ALA A 210 18.56 -19.60 0.57
C ALA A 210 17.73 -20.19 1.75
N GLY A 211 16.46 -19.78 1.86
CA GLY A 211 15.53 -20.24 2.91
C GLY A 211 15.71 -19.60 4.28
N LYS A 212 16.46 -18.50 4.37
CA LYS A 212 16.62 -17.70 5.60
C LYS A 212 16.10 -16.28 5.37
N TYR A 213 15.52 -15.67 6.41
CA TYR A 213 15.21 -14.25 6.40
C TYR A 213 16.49 -13.44 6.22
N PHE A 214 16.43 -12.46 5.35
CA PHE A 214 17.60 -11.64 5.03
C PHE A 214 17.36 -10.15 5.25
N GLY A 215 16.15 -9.67 4.99
CA GLY A 215 15.82 -8.26 5.18
C GLY A 215 14.53 -7.85 4.48
N LEU A 216 14.37 -6.55 4.32
CA LEU A 216 13.16 -5.94 3.77
C LEU A 216 13.45 -5.16 2.49
N ILE A 217 12.43 -5.13 1.64
CA ILE A 217 12.28 -4.18 0.54
C ILE A 217 10.99 -3.40 0.77
N SER A 218 11.02 -2.10 0.54
CA SER A 218 9.86 -1.22 0.73
C SER A 218 9.62 -0.37 -0.51
N LEU A 219 8.38 -0.29 -0.96
CA LEU A 219 7.93 0.62 -2.01
C LEU A 219 7.04 1.68 -1.39
N CYS A 220 7.37 2.94 -1.58
CA CYS A 220 6.61 4.08 -1.10
C CYS A 220 6.07 4.88 -2.29
N PHE A 221 4.75 4.88 -2.42
CA PHE A 221 4.02 5.62 -3.45
C PHE A 221 3.33 6.83 -2.82
N PRO A 222 3.77 8.07 -3.10
CA PRO A 222 3.02 9.26 -2.73
C PRO A 222 1.61 9.26 -3.34
N TYR A 223 0.61 9.75 -2.61
CA TYR A 223 -0.77 9.77 -3.08
C TYR A 223 -0.95 10.40 -4.47
N PRO A 224 -0.31 11.56 -4.81
CA PRO A 224 -0.47 12.18 -6.13
C PRO A 224 -0.06 11.26 -7.29
N VAL A 225 0.91 10.35 -7.06
CA VAL A 225 1.34 9.38 -8.08
C VAL A 225 0.21 8.40 -8.41
N LEU A 226 -0.50 7.93 -7.39
CA LEU A 226 -1.55 6.93 -7.53
C LEU A 226 -2.92 7.53 -7.85
N GLU A 227 -3.17 8.80 -7.53
CA GLU A 227 -4.45 9.47 -7.68
C GLU A 227 -5.04 9.30 -9.08
N THR A 228 -4.20 9.44 -10.11
CA THR A 228 -4.61 9.33 -11.52
C THR A 228 -5.07 7.93 -11.92
N VAL A 229 -4.66 6.90 -11.18
CA VAL A 229 -4.93 5.48 -11.50
C VAL A 229 -5.83 4.79 -10.48
N LEU A 230 -6.25 5.48 -9.40
CA LEU A 230 -7.10 4.89 -8.36
C LEU A 230 -8.41 4.33 -8.92
N GLY A 231 -8.99 4.96 -9.94
CA GLY A 231 -10.18 4.45 -10.62
C GLY A 231 -9.98 3.09 -11.28
N ASN A 232 -8.77 2.81 -11.75
CA ASN A 232 -8.39 1.55 -12.39
C ASN A 232 -7.89 0.50 -11.37
N LEU A 233 -7.57 0.93 -10.15
CA LEU A 233 -7.09 0.08 -9.06
C LEU A 233 -8.21 -0.61 -8.27
N SER A 234 -9.47 -0.57 -8.72
CA SER A 234 -10.52 -1.34 -8.06
C SER A 234 -10.30 -2.85 -8.28
N THR A 235 -10.53 -3.64 -7.23
CA THR A 235 -10.38 -5.11 -7.28
C THR A 235 -11.18 -5.74 -8.42
N GLN A 236 -12.31 -5.15 -8.79
CA GLN A 236 -13.12 -5.61 -9.94
C GLN A 236 -12.37 -5.48 -11.27
N HIS A 237 -11.61 -4.40 -11.49
CA HIS A 237 -10.84 -4.21 -12.71
C HIS A 237 -9.65 -5.16 -12.80
N ILE A 238 -8.93 -5.42 -11.70
CA ILE A 238 -7.77 -6.32 -11.68
C ILE A 238 -8.19 -7.76 -11.99
N PHE A 239 -9.33 -8.21 -11.47
CA PHE A 239 -9.86 -9.55 -11.77
C PHE A 239 -10.46 -9.65 -13.18
N GLN A 240 -11.05 -8.60 -13.73
CA GLN A 240 -11.58 -8.58 -15.09
C GLN A 240 -10.45 -8.58 -16.14
N THR A 241 -9.31 -7.99 -15.85
CA THR A 241 -8.18 -7.93 -16.78
C THR A 241 -7.37 -9.24 -16.82
N LYS A 242 -7.44 -10.07 -15.78
CA LYS A 242 -6.90 -11.46 -15.81
C LYS A 242 -7.71 -12.41 -16.70
N GLY A 243 -8.90 -12.00 -17.11
CA GLY A 243 -9.73 -12.71 -18.09
C GLY A 243 -9.55 -12.10 -19.46
N ILE A 244 -8.63 -12.65 -20.24
CA ILE A 244 -8.59 -12.55 -21.70
C ILE A 244 -8.56 -11.10 -22.21
N ILE A 245 -7.44 -10.65 -22.70
CA ILE A 245 -7.41 -9.61 -23.73
C ILE A 245 -8.19 -10.23 -24.90
N ALA A 246 -9.50 -9.99 -24.91
CA ALA A 246 -10.35 -10.44 -26.00
C ALA A 246 -9.80 -9.81 -27.27
N THR A 247 -9.41 -10.64 -28.22
CA THR A 247 -8.97 -10.15 -29.52
C THR A 247 -10.09 -9.28 -30.11
N THR A 248 -9.74 -8.34 -30.97
CA THR A 248 -10.71 -7.45 -31.63
C THR A 248 -11.88 -8.24 -32.22
N GLU A 249 -11.60 -9.46 -32.72
CA GLU A 249 -12.60 -10.39 -33.26
C GLU A 249 -13.55 -10.97 -32.19
N GLU A 250 -13.03 -11.30 -31.01
CA GLU A 250 -13.86 -11.80 -29.90
C GLU A 250 -14.76 -10.71 -29.33
N ARG A 251 -14.22 -9.47 -29.25
CA ARG A 251 -15.00 -8.30 -28.86
C ARG A 251 -16.14 -8.03 -29.85
N GLN A 252 -15.88 -8.14 -31.14
CA GLN A 252 -16.92 -7.98 -32.15
C GLN A 252 -17.99 -9.07 -32.05
N LYS A 253 -17.61 -10.35 -31.89
CA LYS A 253 -18.52 -11.45 -31.65
C LYS A 253 -19.37 -11.27 -30.39
N MET A 254 -18.82 -10.64 -29.34
CA MET A 254 -19.54 -10.35 -28.11
C MET A 254 -20.59 -9.25 -28.34
N ILE A 255 -20.21 -8.20 -29.05
CA ILE A 255 -21.14 -7.13 -29.45
C ILE A 255 -22.28 -7.67 -30.29
N ASP A 256 -21.99 -8.52 -31.27
CA ASP A 256 -23.02 -9.15 -32.14
C ASP A 256 -23.96 -10.03 -31.31
N LYS A 257 -23.47 -10.80 -30.32
CA LYS A 257 -24.31 -11.56 -29.40
C LYS A 257 -25.15 -10.68 -28.50
N LEU A 258 -24.62 -9.56 -28.01
CA LEU A 258 -25.39 -8.61 -27.20
C LEU A 258 -26.52 -7.97 -28.03
N ASN A 259 -26.27 -7.60 -29.28
CA ASN A 259 -27.27 -7.02 -30.17
C ASN A 259 -28.41 -8.01 -30.54
N THR A 260 -28.15 -9.29 -30.46
CA THR A 260 -29.19 -10.35 -30.71
C THR A 260 -29.86 -10.84 -29.43
N SER A 261 -29.41 -10.39 -28.26
CA SER A 261 -29.99 -10.80 -26.98
C SER A 261 -31.36 -10.14 -26.76
N LYS A 262 -32.34 -10.94 -26.41
CA LYS A 262 -33.65 -10.46 -26.00
C LYS A 262 -33.64 -10.19 -24.52
N VAL A 263 -34.10 -9.02 -24.14
CA VAL A 263 -34.24 -8.61 -22.73
C VAL A 263 -35.70 -8.31 -22.48
N ASP A 264 -36.26 -8.95 -21.48
CA ASP A 264 -37.64 -8.68 -21.05
C ASP A 264 -37.64 -7.35 -20.31
N LEU A 265 -38.45 -6.42 -20.78
CA LEU A 265 -38.65 -5.13 -20.15
C LEU A 265 -40.01 -5.13 -19.46
N SER A 266 -40.04 -4.99 -18.15
CA SER A 266 -41.27 -4.75 -17.39
C SER A 266 -41.24 -3.35 -16.82
N VAL A 267 -42.28 -2.59 -17.05
CA VAL A 267 -42.47 -1.23 -16.56
C VAL A 267 -43.55 -1.24 -15.50
N LEU A 268 -43.20 -0.91 -14.27
CA LEU A 268 -44.14 -0.74 -13.18
C LEU A 268 -44.58 0.73 -13.16
N PHE A 269 -45.85 0.97 -13.55
CA PHE A 269 -46.42 2.33 -13.55
C PHE A 269 -46.85 2.80 -12.16
N GLY A 270 -47.10 1.88 -11.26
CA GLY A 270 -47.53 2.15 -9.91
C GLY A 270 -48.01 0.87 -9.21
N SER A 271 -48.27 0.97 -7.95
CA SER A 271 -48.91 -0.09 -7.15
C SER A 271 -49.94 0.55 -6.21
N THR A 272 -51.04 -0.09 -6.01
CA THR A 272 -52.06 0.30 -5.06
C THR A 272 -52.54 -0.92 -4.29
N ASP A 273 -52.88 -0.71 -3.02
CA ASP A 273 -53.46 -1.73 -2.16
C ASP A 273 -55.00 -1.63 -2.24
N ILE A 274 -55.67 -2.74 -2.55
CA ILE A 274 -57.10 -2.84 -2.53
C ILE A 274 -57.52 -3.93 -1.56
N SER A 275 -58.65 -3.76 -0.90
CA SER A 275 -59.22 -4.77 -0.01
C SER A 275 -59.72 -5.99 -0.82
N LEU A 276 -59.82 -7.17 -0.18
CA LEU A 276 -60.33 -8.36 -0.83
C LEU A 276 -61.83 -8.17 -1.27
N GLU A 277 -62.59 -7.39 -0.56
CA GLU A 277 -63.97 -7.06 -0.86
C GLU A 277 -64.05 -6.21 -2.15
N GLU A 278 -63.25 -5.16 -2.26
CA GLU A 278 -63.12 -4.31 -3.46
C GLU A 278 -62.64 -5.11 -4.66
N PHE A 279 -61.69 -6.06 -4.45
CA PHE A 279 -61.21 -6.93 -5.52
C PHE A 279 -62.30 -7.86 -6.08
N LEU A 280 -63.16 -8.39 -5.21
CA LEU A 280 -64.26 -9.29 -5.61
C LEU A 280 -65.41 -8.56 -6.35
N ASP A 281 -65.57 -7.25 -6.08
CA ASP A 281 -66.60 -6.44 -6.71
C ASP A 281 -66.16 -5.76 -8.02
N LEU A 282 -64.87 -5.91 -8.45
CA LEU A 282 -64.35 -5.34 -9.69
C LEU A 282 -65.07 -5.85 -10.91
N LYS A 283 -65.50 -4.93 -11.78
CA LYS A 283 -66.17 -5.19 -13.03
C LYS A 283 -65.42 -4.59 -14.21
N GLU A 284 -65.67 -5.12 -15.40
CA GLU A 284 -65.11 -4.57 -16.61
C GLU A 284 -65.55 -3.10 -16.79
N GLY A 285 -64.59 -2.18 -16.86
CA GLY A 285 -64.82 -0.74 -16.96
C GLY A 285 -64.51 0.05 -15.67
N ASP A 286 -64.19 -0.61 -14.56
CA ASP A 286 -63.80 0.07 -13.32
C ASP A 286 -62.42 0.71 -13.43
N ILE A 287 -62.24 1.83 -12.75
CA ILE A 287 -60.98 2.61 -12.73
C ILE A 287 -60.32 2.40 -11.37
N ILE A 288 -59.11 1.84 -11.39
CA ILE A 288 -58.25 1.72 -10.20
C ILE A 288 -57.26 2.88 -10.18
N LYS A 289 -57.23 3.62 -9.08
CA LYS A 289 -56.28 4.71 -8.90
C LYS A 289 -54.97 4.08 -8.38
N LEU A 290 -53.91 4.27 -9.15
CA LEU A 290 -52.55 3.81 -8.82
C LEU A 290 -51.82 4.80 -7.88
#